data_9e19b02b7d66f0f5d17b3232fab4255e
#
_entry.id   9e19b02b7d66f0f5d17b3232fab4255e
#
_cell.length_a   1.000
_cell.length_b   1.000
_cell.length_c   1.000
_cell.angle_alpha   90.00
_cell.angle_beta   90.00
_cell.angle_gamma   90.00
#
_symmetry.space_group_name_H-M   'P 1'
#
loop_
_entity.id
_entity.type
_entity.pdbx_description
1 polymer ?
#
loop_
_entity_poly.entity_id
_entity_poly.type
_entity_poly.pdbx_seq_one_letter_code
_entity_poly.pdbx_strand_id
1 'polypeptide(L)'
;IAMVFQSYALYPHMTVKENMSFGLRLAKRPKEEIEQRVGEAARILKLEPLLDRLPKQLSGGQRQRVAIGRTIVRNPKVFLFDEPLSNLDAELRVQMRVEISKLHEQLGNTMVYVTHDQVEAMTMADKIVVLRDGRVEQVGAPLELYHNPVNQFVAGFIGSPRMNFLNAKVLQMDGTKAQLQLSGGEQF
;
A
#
# COMPACT_ATOMS: atom_id res chain seq x y z
N ILE A 1 -5.37 16.56 -2.39
CA ILE A 1 -4.44 15.50 -1.97
C ILE A 1 -4.51 15.35 -0.45
N ALA A 2 -4.50 14.12 0.05
CA ALA A 2 -4.35 13.82 1.47
C ALA A 2 -3.37 12.66 1.66
N MET A 3 -2.64 12.63 2.78
CA MET A 3 -1.56 11.68 3.01
C MET A 3 -1.74 10.94 4.32
N VAL A 4 -1.50 9.63 4.30
CA VAL A 4 -1.37 8.75 5.46
C VAL A 4 0.10 8.42 5.62
N PHE A 5 0.68 8.80 6.75
CA PHE A 5 2.09 8.58 7.06
C PHE A 5 2.32 7.21 7.69
N GLN A 6 3.51 6.67 7.55
CA GLN A 6 3.96 5.42 8.17
C GLN A 6 3.73 5.39 9.69
N SER A 7 3.96 6.49 10.39
CA SER A 7 3.74 6.64 11.84
C SER A 7 2.30 6.96 12.24
N TYR A 8 1.37 7.01 11.25
CA TYR A 8 -0.02 7.46 11.39
C TYR A 8 -0.18 8.93 11.75
N ALA A 9 0.81 9.57 12.38
CA ALA A 9 0.86 10.98 12.77
C ALA A 9 -0.42 11.46 13.50
N LEU A 10 -0.98 10.63 14.38
CA LEU A 10 -2.15 11.01 15.18
C LEU A 10 -1.77 11.98 16.30
N TYR A 11 -2.64 12.92 16.57
CA TYR A 11 -2.50 13.84 17.72
C TYR A 11 -2.84 13.07 19.01
N PRO A 12 -1.87 12.82 19.92
CA PRO A 12 -2.04 11.88 21.03
C PRO A 12 -3.01 12.39 22.12
N HIS A 13 -3.22 13.70 22.20
CA HIS A 13 -4.08 14.38 23.14
C HIS A 13 -5.51 14.61 22.63
N MET A 14 -5.78 14.24 21.38
CA MET A 14 -7.09 14.33 20.75
C MET A 14 -7.76 12.97 20.67
N THR A 15 -9.07 12.93 20.86
CA THR A 15 -9.90 11.74 20.62
C THR A 15 -9.87 11.35 19.14
N VAL A 16 -10.41 10.16 18.80
CA VAL A 16 -10.61 9.73 17.40
C VAL A 16 -11.43 10.75 16.62
N LYS A 17 -12.58 11.17 17.18
CA LYS A 17 -13.45 12.20 16.58
C LYS A 17 -12.70 13.51 16.34
N GLU A 18 -11.92 13.96 17.30
CA GLU A 18 -11.13 15.19 17.18
C GLU A 18 -10.01 15.07 16.16
N ASN A 19 -9.30 13.95 16.12
CA ASN A 19 -8.30 13.65 15.10
C ASN A 19 -8.91 13.71 13.70
N MET A 20 -10.03 13.01 13.47
CA MET A 20 -10.70 12.98 12.17
C MET A 20 -11.21 14.35 11.74
N SER A 21 -11.80 15.11 12.67
CA SER A 21 -12.39 16.43 12.39
C SER A 21 -11.37 17.56 12.28
N PHE A 22 -10.13 17.37 12.71
CA PHE A 22 -9.13 18.44 12.86
C PHE A 22 -8.97 19.30 11.59
N GLY A 23 -8.76 18.67 10.43
CA GLY A 23 -8.58 19.37 9.17
C GLY A 23 -9.80 20.18 8.73
N LEU A 24 -11.00 19.67 8.99
CA LEU A 24 -12.26 20.38 8.69
C LEU A 24 -12.48 21.56 9.62
N ARG A 25 -12.14 21.40 10.92
CA ARG A 25 -12.20 22.52 11.90
C ARG A 25 -11.22 23.62 11.54
N LEU A 26 -9.99 23.25 11.14
CA LEU A 26 -8.99 24.23 10.68
C LEU A 26 -9.45 24.99 9.44
N ALA A 27 -10.18 24.31 8.54
CA ALA A 27 -10.79 24.89 7.36
C ALA A 27 -12.10 25.66 7.67
N LYS A 28 -12.46 25.80 8.95
CA LYS A 28 -13.67 26.51 9.44
C LYS A 28 -14.97 26.04 8.78
N ARG A 29 -15.09 24.73 8.53
CA ARG A 29 -16.32 24.16 7.98
C ARG A 29 -17.46 24.20 9.02
N PRO A 30 -18.72 24.28 8.57
CA PRO A 30 -19.88 24.22 9.46
C PRO A 30 -19.87 22.96 10.32
N LYS A 31 -20.39 23.08 11.56
CA LYS A 31 -20.41 21.98 12.53
C LYS A 31 -21.20 20.78 12.00
N GLU A 32 -22.32 21.02 11.38
CA GLU A 32 -23.19 20.01 10.77
C GLU A 32 -22.44 19.21 9.68
N GLU A 33 -21.69 19.90 8.81
CA GLU A 33 -20.85 19.28 7.78
C GLU A 33 -19.75 18.41 8.40
N ILE A 34 -19.11 18.89 9.47
CA ILE A 34 -18.07 18.13 10.19
C ILE A 34 -18.66 16.86 10.79
N GLU A 35 -19.80 16.97 11.49
CA GLU A 35 -20.46 15.83 12.14
C GLU A 35 -20.90 14.78 11.10
N GLN A 36 -21.49 15.21 10.00
CA GLN A 36 -21.88 14.34 8.90
C GLN A 36 -20.67 13.58 8.32
N ARG A 37 -19.61 14.30 7.89
CA ARG A 37 -18.44 13.69 7.25
C ARG A 37 -17.67 12.75 8.18
N VAL A 38 -17.52 13.14 9.45
CA VAL A 38 -16.88 12.29 10.47
C VAL A 38 -17.73 11.03 10.72
N GLY A 39 -19.05 11.15 10.82
CA GLY A 39 -19.95 10.02 11.00
C GLY A 39 -19.91 9.05 9.81
N GLU A 40 -19.93 9.55 8.58
CA GLU A 40 -19.80 8.74 7.37
C GLU A 40 -18.45 7.98 7.32
N ALA A 41 -17.34 8.67 7.55
CA ALA A 41 -16.02 8.06 7.57
C ALA A 41 -15.87 7.05 8.72
N ALA A 42 -16.42 7.35 9.91
CA ALA A 42 -16.41 6.43 11.05
C ALA A 42 -17.17 5.14 10.73
N ARG A 43 -18.32 5.23 10.06
CA ARG A 43 -19.11 4.07 9.64
C ARG A 43 -18.34 3.19 8.63
N ILE A 44 -17.76 3.80 7.59
CA ILE A 44 -16.96 3.10 6.57
C ILE A 44 -15.82 2.32 7.23
N LEU A 45 -15.15 2.96 8.22
CA LEU A 45 -13.96 2.42 8.89
C LEU A 45 -14.27 1.63 10.16
N LYS A 46 -15.56 1.46 10.52
CA LYS A 46 -16.00 0.78 11.74
C LYS A 46 -15.36 1.37 13.02
N LEU A 47 -15.29 2.70 13.09
CA LEU A 47 -14.72 3.46 14.20
C LEU A 47 -15.77 4.07 15.15
N GLU A 48 -17.06 3.91 14.87
CA GLU A 48 -18.16 4.52 15.63
C GLU A 48 -18.04 4.27 17.15
N PRO A 49 -17.78 3.03 17.66
CA PRO A 49 -17.66 2.79 19.11
C PRO A 49 -16.35 3.31 19.70
N LEU A 50 -15.46 3.87 18.89
CA LEU A 50 -14.14 4.31 19.30
C LEU A 50 -13.95 5.84 19.23
N LEU A 51 -14.97 6.59 18.82
CA LEU A 51 -14.89 8.03 18.53
C LEU A 51 -14.39 8.87 19.72
N ASP A 52 -14.71 8.47 20.94
CA ASP A 52 -14.31 9.18 22.16
C ASP A 52 -13.00 8.67 22.77
N ARG A 53 -12.35 7.66 22.16
CA ARG A 53 -11.07 7.12 22.66
C ARG A 53 -9.89 7.98 22.22
N LEU A 54 -8.84 7.95 23.02
CA LEU A 54 -7.52 8.52 22.68
C LEU A 54 -6.67 7.48 21.91
N PRO A 55 -5.71 7.91 21.08
CA PRO A 55 -4.84 7.02 20.30
C PRO A 55 -4.13 5.94 21.13
N LYS A 56 -3.75 6.23 22.38
CA LYS A 56 -3.12 5.25 23.28
C LYS A 56 -4.02 4.08 23.69
N GLN A 57 -5.32 4.21 23.51
CA GLN A 57 -6.34 3.20 23.84
C GLN A 57 -6.71 2.32 22.64
N LEU A 58 -6.02 2.51 21.50
CA LEU A 58 -6.32 1.86 20.24
C LEU A 58 -5.25 0.82 19.87
N SER A 59 -5.66 -0.25 19.19
CA SER A 59 -4.73 -1.18 18.54
C SER A 59 -4.02 -0.52 17.34
N GLY A 60 -2.98 -1.17 16.80
CA GLY A 60 -2.26 -0.70 15.61
C GLY A 60 -3.20 -0.45 14.42
N GLY A 61 -4.03 -1.43 14.07
CA GLY A 61 -4.99 -1.31 12.97
C GLY A 61 -6.08 -0.27 13.24
N GLN A 62 -6.51 -0.09 14.50
CA GLN A 62 -7.45 0.98 14.85
C GLN A 62 -6.82 2.36 14.66
N ARG A 63 -5.57 2.56 15.08
CA ARG A 63 -4.83 3.83 14.83
C ARG A 63 -4.68 4.10 13.33
N GLN A 64 -4.38 3.08 12.55
CA GLN A 64 -4.30 3.22 11.10
C GLN A 64 -5.63 3.64 10.48
N ARG A 65 -6.75 3.00 10.86
CA ARG A 65 -8.08 3.41 10.39
C ARG A 65 -8.39 4.86 10.75
N VAL A 66 -8.01 5.33 11.93
CA VAL A 66 -8.16 6.73 12.31
C VAL A 66 -7.33 7.65 11.40
N ALA A 67 -6.09 7.28 11.06
CA ALA A 67 -5.26 8.04 10.13
C ALA A 67 -5.88 8.10 8.73
N ILE A 68 -6.43 7.00 8.23
CA ILE A 68 -7.19 6.96 6.98
C ILE A 68 -8.43 7.84 7.09
N GLY A 69 -9.18 7.77 8.20
CA GLY A 69 -10.37 8.58 8.45
C GLY A 69 -10.09 10.09 8.38
N ARG A 70 -8.95 10.54 8.91
CA ARG A 70 -8.48 11.94 8.77
C ARG A 70 -8.33 12.39 7.32
N THR A 71 -8.06 11.47 6.41
CA THR A 71 -7.91 11.78 4.99
C THR A 71 -9.26 11.73 4.26
N ILE A 72 -10.09 10.73 4.55
CA ILE A 72 -11.40 10.54 3.91
C ILE A 72 -12.32 11.73 4.14
N VAL A 73 -12.41 12.23 5.38
CA VAL A 73 -13.29 13.36 5.73
C VAL A 73 -13.02 14.62 4.89
N ARG A 74 -11.82 14.74 4.32
CA ARG A 74 -11.43 15.84 3.44
C ARG A 74 -11.88 15.67 1.99
N ASN A 75 -12.39 14.48 1.64
CA ASN A 75 -12.78 14.10 0.29
C ASN A 75 -11.72 14.46 -0.78
N PRO A 76 -10.48 13.95 -0.67
CA PRO A 76 -9.41 14.30 -1.59
C PRO A 76 -9.58 13.57 -2.92
N LYS A 77 -9.12 14.16 -4.03
CA LYS A 77 -9.06 13.49 -5.34
C LYS A 77 -7.95 12.44 -5.42
N VAL A 78 -6.90 12.58 -4.60
CA VAL A 78 -5.76 11.67 -4.56
C VAL A 78 -5.38 11.39 -3.11
N PHE A 79 -5.24 10.11 -2.78
CA PHE A 79 -4.68 9.64 -1.52
C PHE A 79 -3.22 9.25 -1.70
N LEU A 80 -2.36 9.60 -0.75
CA LEU A 80 -0.99 9.16 -0.67
C LEU A 80 -0.83 8.28 0.58
N PHE A 81 -0.35 7.07 0.42
CA PHE A 81 -0.05 6.13 1.51
C PHE A 81 1.46 5.88 1.54
N ASP A 82 2.11 6.25 2.63
CA ASP A 82 3.54 6.06 2.83
C ASP A 82 3.77 4.90 3.79
N GLU A 83 4.03 3.71 3.25
CA GLU A 83 4.22 2.45 3.98
C GLU A 83 3.20 2.21 5.12
N PRO A 84 1.89 2.31 4.87
CA PRO A 84 0.90 2.39 5.95
C PRO A 84 0.79 1.10 6.77
N LEU A 85 1.24 -0.05 6.24
CA LEU A 85 1.12 -1.36 6.90
C LEU A 85 2.41 -1.86 7.55
N SER A 86 3.54 -1.14 7.41
CA SER A 86 4.86 -1.58 7.86
C SER A 86 4.96 -1.83 9.38
N ASN A 87 4.17 -1.11 10.19
CA ASN A 87 4.17 -1.19 11.65
C ASN A 87 3.13 -2.18 12.23
N LEU A 88 2.55 -3.05 11.39
CA LEU A 88 1.55 -4.03 11.79
C LEU A 88 2.15 -5.44 11.79
N ASP A 89 1.63 -6.29 12.68
CA ASP A 89 1.90 -7.72 12.64
C ASP A 89 1.32 -8.37 11.38
N ALA A 90 1.79 -9.59 11.06
CA ALA A 90 1.47 -10.26 9.79
C ALA A 90 -0.03 -10.51 9.61
N GLU A 91 -0.74 -10.92 10.66
CA GLU A 91 -2.18 -11.21 10.58
C GLU A 91 -2.99 -9.93 10.33
N LEU A 92 -2.70 -8.89 11.11
CA LEU A 92 -3.37 -7.59 10.97
C LEU A 92 -3.06 -6.94 9.62
N ARG A 93 -1.84 -7.12 9.08
CA ARG A 93 -1.45 -6.63 7.76
C ARG A 93 -2.31 -7.25 6.66
N VAL A 94 -2.58 -8.57 6.72
CA VAL A 94 -3.48 -9.25 5.75
C VAL A 94 -4.89 -8.65 5.81
N GLN A 95 -5.44 -8.47 7.02
CA GLN A 95 -6.77 -7.89 7.20
C GLN A 95 -6.84 -6.47 6.65
N MET A 96 -5.83 -5.65 6.95
CA MET A 96 -5.78 -4.24 6.52
C MET A 96 -5.61 -4.07 5.02
N ARG A 97 -4.88 -4.98 4.33
CA ARG A 97 -4.83 -4.99 2.86
C ARG A 97 -6.23 -5.13 2.25
N VAL A 98 -6.99 -6.12 2.74
CA VAL A 98 -8.38 -6.32 2.27
C VAL A 98 -9.25 -5.09 2.54
N GLU A 99 -9.10 -4.46 3.71
CA GLU A 99 -9.86 -3.25 4.06
C GLU A 99 -9.50 -2.06 3.16
N ILE A 100 -8.21 -1.84 2.86
CA ILE A 100 -7.77 -0.75 1.99
C ILE A 100 -8.22 -1.00 0.54
N SER A 101 -8.14 -2.24 0.04
CA SER A 101 -8.64 -2.58 -1.31
C SER A 101 -10.14 -2.31 -1.43
N LYS A 102 -10.94 -2.75 -0.45
CA LYS A 102 -12.39 -2.45 -0.42
C LYS A 102 -12.67 -0.95 -0.35
N LEU A 103 -11.87 -0.22 0.43
CA LEU A 103 -11.98 1.23 0.54
C LEU A 103 -11.69 1.91 -0.81
N HIS A 104 -10.67 1.44 -1.54
CA HIS A 104 -10.33 1.93 -2.88
C HIS A 104 -11.51 1.74 -3.83
N GLU A 105 -12.08 0.52 -3.89
CA GLU A 105 -13.26 0.22 -4.71
C GLU A 105 -14.46 1.12 -4.35
N GLN A 106 -14.73 1.33 -3.06
CA GLN A 106 -15.85 2.14 -2.59
C GLN A 106 -15.70 3.63 -2.91
N LEU A 107 -14.47 4.16 -2.79
CA LEU A 107 -14.22 5.58 -3.00
C LEU A 107 -13.99 5.94 -4.47
N GLY A 108 -13.48 5.01 -5.29
CA GLY A 108 -13.17 5.21 -6.71
C GLY A 108 -12.11 6.30 -6.97
N ASN A 109 -11.33 6.69 -5.94
CA ASN A 109 -10.34 7.74 -6.02
C ASN A 109 -8.95 7.18 -6.35
N THR A 110 -8.10 8.00 -6.95
CA THR A 110 -6.70 7.61 -7.18
C THR A 110 -5.96 7.44 -5.84
N MET A 111 -5.32 6.30 -5.67
CA MET A 111 -4.44 6.02 -4.53
C MET A 111 -3.02 5.79 -5.01
N VAL A 112 -2.06 6.54 -4.47
CA VAL A 112 -0.62 6.29 -4.64
C VAL A 112 -0.16 5.64 -3.35
N TYR A 113 0.36 4.42 -3.46
CA TYR A 113 0.71 3.56 -2.33
C TYR A 113 2.20 3.20 -2.40
N VAL A 114 2.96 3.59 -1.39
CA VAL A 114 4.38 3.23 -1.25
C VAL A 114 4.49 2.02 -0.34
N THR A 115 5.20 0.99 -0.78
CA THR A 115 5.47 -0.22 -0.01
C THR A 115 6.79 -0.86 -0.44
N HIS A 116 7.41 -1.58 0.46
CA HIS A 116 8.50 -2.51 0.18
C HIS A 116 8.02 -3.98 0.19
N ASP A 117 6.76 -4.23 0.48
CA ASP A 117 6.13 -5.56 0.49
C ASP A 117 5.58 -5.88 -0.90
N GLN A 118 6.15 -6.90 -1.54
CA GLN A 118 5.75 -7.34 -2.89
C GLN A 118 4.30 -7.84 -2.92
N VAL A 119 3.83 -8.48 -1.84
CA VAL A 119 2.47 -9.02 -1.79
C VAL A 119 1.46 -7.86 -1.78
N GLU A 120 1.77 -6.78 -1.07
CA GLU A 120 0.95 -5.56 -1.11
C GLU A 120 0.89 -4.99 -2.53
N ALA A 121 2.05 -4.78 -3.16
CA ALA A 121 2.13 -4.25 -4.52
C ALA A 121 1.37 -5.12 -5.52
N MET A 122 1.60 -6.45 -5.49
CA MET A 122 1.01 -7.39 -6.46
C MET A 122 -0.48 -7.61 -6.29
N THR A 123 -1.02 -7.43 -5.07
CA THR A 123 -2.44 -7.74 -4.78
C THR A 123 -3.35 -6.52 -4.74
N MET A 124 -2.80 -5.33 -4.55
CA MET A 124 -3.60 -4.12 -4.36
C MET A 124 -3.50 -3.11 -5.52
N ALA A 125 -2.44 -3.16 -6.32
CA ALA A 125 -2.19 -2.16 -7.33
C ALA A 125 -2.77 -2.52 -8.70
N ASP A 126 -3.34 -1.52 -9.40
CA ASP A 126 -3.64 -1.60 -10.83
C ASP A 126 -2.36 -1.41 -11.67
N LYS A 127 -1.42 -0.62 -11.15
CA LYS A 127 -0.15 -0.30 -11.79
C LYS A 127 0.96 -0.20 -10.73
N ILE A 128 2.07 -0.89 -10.97
CA ILE A 128 3.26 -0.86 -10.13
C ILE A 128 4.35 -0.03 -10.82
N VAL A 129 5.03 0.78 -10.03
CA VAL A 129 6.27 1.46 -10.41
C VAL A 129 7.39 0.89 -9.57
N VAL A 130 8.33 0.17 -10.20
CA VAL A 130 9.53 -0.35 -9.52
C VAL A 130 10.61 0.70 -9.56
N LEU A 131 11.12 1.06 -8.38
CA LEU A 131 12.17 2.07 -8.20
C LEU A 131 13.44 1.41 -7.67
N ARG A 132 14.58 1.87 -8.18
CA ARG A 132 15.91 1.51 -7.69
C ARG A 132 16.83 2.74 -7.74
N ASP A 133 17.47 3.05 -6.64
CA ASP A 133 18.44 4.16 -6.53
C ASP A 133 17.89 5.49 -7.10
N GLY A 134 16.59 5.78 -6.82
CA GLY A 134 15.91 6.99 -7.29
C GLY A 134 15.52 7.00 -8.77
N ARG A 135 15.68 5.87 -9.49
CA ARG A 135 15.31 5.72 -10.89
C ARG A 135 14.18 4.73 -11.07
N VAL A 136 13.34 4.97 -12.08
CA VAL A 136 12.29 4.03 -12.46
C VAL A 136 12.92 2.91 -13.29
N GLU A 137 12.78 1.67 -12.82
CA GLU A 137 13.23 0.46 -13.52
C GLU A 137 12.15 -0.06 -14.47
N GLN A 138 10.92 -0.18 -13.99
CA GLN A 138 9.78 -0.64 -14.79
C GLN A 138 8.46 -0.08 -14.26
N VAL A 139 7.51 0.12 -15.18
CA VAL A 139 6.13 0.49 -14.88
C VAL A 139 5.20 -0.43 -15.66
N GLY A 140 4.19 -1.01 -14.99
CA GLY A 140 3.20 -1.87 -15.65
C GLY A 140 2.19 -2.47 -14.68
N ALA A 141 1.29 -3.29 -15.20
CA ALA A 141 0.38 -4.07 -14.39
C ALA A 141 1.14 -5.16 -13.60
N PRO A 142 0.65 -5.61 -12.44
CA PRO A 142 1.34 -6.61 -11.62
C PRO A 142 1.79 -7.86 -12.40
N LEU A 143 0.89 -8.48 -13.16
CA LEU A 143 1.20 -9.68 -13.95
C LEU A 143 2.17 -9.40 -15.11
N GLU A 144 2.17 -8.20 -15.67
CA GLU A 144 3.13 -7.80 -16.70
C GLU A 144 4.54 -7.76 -16.13
N LEU A 145 4.74 -7.16 -14.95
CA LEU A 145 6.05 -7.13 -14.29
C LEU A 145 6.52 -8.53 -13.91
N TYR A 146 5.61 -9.41 -13.52
CA TYR A 146 5.93 -10.79 -13.14
C TYR A 146 6.35 -11.64 -14.35
N HIS A 147 5.60 -11.57 -15.45
CA HIS A 147 5.86 -12.40 -16.63
C HIS A 147 6.94 -11.83 -17.56
N ASN A 148 7.07 -10.51 -17.63
CA ASN A 148 7.95 -9.80 -18.55
C ASN A 148 8.83 -8.76 -17.82
N PRO A 149 9.66 -9.19 -16.83
CA PRO A 149 10.58 -8.28 -16.17
C PRO A 149 11.64 -7.77 -17.14
N VAL A 150 11.89 -6.46 -17.17
CA VAL A 150 12.84 -5.83 -18.10
C VAL A 150 14.30 -6.11 -17.77
N ASN A 151 14.59 -6.50 -16.51
CA ASN A 151 15.94 -6.83 -16.08
C ASN A 151 15.94 -7.76 -14.85
N GLN A 152 17.13 -8.23 -14.49
CA GLN A 152 17.34 -9.15 -13.36
C GLN A 152 16.88 -8.56 -12.00
N PHE A 153 17.01 -7.25 -11.83
CA PHE A 153 16.57 -6.59 -10.59
C PHE A 153 15.04 -6.71 -10.42
N VAL A 154 14.28 -6.36 -11.45
CA VAL A 154 12.81 -6.47 -11.43
C VAL A 154 12.38 -7.92 -11.26
N ALA A 155 13.01 -8.87 -11.99
CA ALA A 155 12.73 -10.29 -11.88
C ALA A 155 12.99 -10.86 -10.48
N GLY A 156 14.03 -10.40 -9.79
CA GLY A 156 14.35 -10.81 -8.42
C GLY A 156 13.56 -10.05 -7.34
N PHE A 157 13.02 -8.88 -7.71
CA PHE A 157 12.24 -8.05 -6.77
C PHE A 157 10.76 -8.40 -6.79
N ILE A 158 10.18 -8.77 -7.94
CA ILE A 158 8.76 -9.09 -8.10
C ILE A 158 8.55 -10.60 -7.99
N GLY A 159 7.62 -10.99 -7.12
CA GLY A 159 7.19 -12.39 -6.95
C GLY A 159 7.59 -13.01 -5.61
N SER A 160 6.68 -13.85 -5.09
CA SER A 160 6.89 -14.65 -3.88
C SER A 160 6.41 -16.09 -4.15
N PRO A 161 7.30 -17.10 -4.09
CA PRO A 161 8.74 -17.02 -3.80
C PRO A 161 9.54 -16.24 -4.85
N ARG A 162 10.72 -15.75 -4.47
CA ARG A 162 11.62 -15.03 -5.38
C ARG A 162 12.11 -15.93 -6.51
N MET A 163 12.32 -15.34 -7.69
CA MET A 163 12.92 -16.02 -8.84
C MET A 163 14.34 -16.50 -8.51
N ASN A 164 14.66 -17.72 -8.92
CA ASN A 164 16.02 -18.25 -8.82
C ASN A 164 16.83 -17.84 -10.06
N PHE A 165 18.08 -17.45 -9.86
CA PHE A 165 19.02 -17.12 -10.92
C PHE A 165 20.16 -18.12 -10.92
N LEU A 166 20.39 -18.75 -12.08
CA LEU A 166 21.47 -19.71 -12.29
C LEU A 166 22.43 -19.15 -13.33
N ASN A 167 23.74 -19.20 -13.01
CA ASN A 167 24.76 -18.85 -13.99
C ASN A 167 24.96 -20.02 -14.94
N ALA A 168 24.80 -19.75 -16.23
CA ALA A 168 24.99 -20.77 -17.27
C ALA A 168 25.84 -20.20 -18.42
N LYS A 169 26.60 -21.07 -19.06
CA LYS A 169 27.33 -20.79 -20.30
C LYS A 169 26.51 -21.30 -21.49
N VAL A 170 26.27 -20.44 -22.49
CA VAL A 170 25.66 -20.86 -23.73
C VAL A 170 26.70 -21.62 -24.54
N LEU A 171 26.42 -22.89 -24.83
CA LEU A 171 27.30 -23.78 -25.64
C LEU A 171 26.97 -23.67 -27.13
N GLN A 172 25.68 -23.73 -27.47
CA GLN A 172 25.20 -23.70 -28.84
C GLN A 172 23.83 -23.02 -28.91
N MET A 173 23.56 -22.34 -30.02
CA MET A 173 22.25 -21.78 -30.36
C MET A 173 21.72 -22.50 -31.61
N ASP A 174 20.44 -22.93 -31.53
CA ASP A 174 19.72 -23.49 -32.67
C ASP A 174 18.34 -22.79 -32.77
N GLY A 175 18.28 -21.77 -33.60
CA GLY A 175 17.10 -20.91 -33.71
C GLY A 175 16.71 -20.26 -32.39
N THR A 176 15.58 -20.69 -31.83
CA THR A 176 15.03 -20.16 -30.55
C THR A 176 15.47 -21.00 -29.35
N LYS A 177 16.20 -22.10 -29.52
CA LYS A 177 16.69 -22.97 -28.46
C LYS A 177 18.16 -22.69 -28.18
N ALA A 178 18.55 -22.70 -26.92
CA ALA A 178 19.93 -22.58 -26.50
C ALA A 178 20.31 -23.83 -25.66
N GLN A 179 21.44 -24.45 -26.00
CA GLN A 179 22.05 -25.45 -25.13
C GLN A 179 22.90 -24.76 -24.08
N LEU A 180 22.58 -24.99 -22.81
CA LEU A 180 23.21 -24.33 -21.67
C LEU A 180 24.03 -25.33 -20.85
N GLN A 181 25.14 -24.85 -20.28
CA GLN A 181 25.93 -25.58 -19.29
C GLN A 181 25.92 -24.77 -17.98
N LEU A 182 25.43 -25.38 -16.92
CA LEU A 182 25.49 -24.80 -15.57
C LEU A 182 26.91 -24.90 -15.01
N SER A 183 27.22 -24.13 -13.98
CA SER A 183 28.52 -24.12 -13.30
C SER A 183 28.93 -25.48 -12.73
N GLY A 184 27.97 -26.38 -12.47
CA GLY A 184 28.17 -27.76 -12.04
C GLY A 184 28.50 -28.73 -13.17
N GLY A 185 28.54 -28.31 -14.45
CA GLY A 185 28.77 -29.14 -15.63
C GLY A 185 27.52 -29.77 -16.23
N GLU A 186 26.38 -29.64 -15.63
CA GLU A 186 25.07 -30.10 -16.15
C GLU A 186 24.68 -29.33 -17.41
N GLN A 187 24.13 -30.04 -18.41
CA GLN A 187 23.68 -29.45 -19.68
C GLN A 187 22.16 -29.57 -19.83
N PHE A 188 21.54 -28.54 -20.37
CA PHE A 188 20.08 -28.38 -20.59
C PHE A 188 19.81 -27.88 -22.01
#